data_56cae18cf50d3523719a59785e6d173e
#
_entry.id   56cae18cf50d3523719a59785e6d173e
#
_cell.length_a   1.000
_cell.length_b   1.000
_cell.length_c   1.000
_cell.angle_alpha   90.00
_cell.angle_beta   90.00
_cell.angle_gamma   90.00
#
_symmetry.space_group_name_H-M   'P 1'
#
loop_
_entity.id
_entity.type
_entity.pdbx_description
1 polymer ?
#
loop_
_entity_poly.entity_id
_entity_poly.type
_entity_poly.pdbx_seq_one_letter_code
_entity_poly.pdbx_strand_id
1 'polypeptide(L)'
;MSPLHLETPSVPVAVANNFGNIEIRIPICVFNEMGFMYGDSVDVEFSNGFAYHDIPYYNSFIGPADQPCLYGFEHAYTYIGVGYPVTGNPWKESGLASDDTARIVLNKRGKYLAESKVFSLNLQMRRMPGTDEYWRANCRGLALSGGRTSTTFFRSASPIRQDTHCLISATQCFAHIKPKFVLNLSDKEGELLKACNELPQTAYAQLFDQGGVEPLQLGIDFTSTEYAQTLARGFKTLLDHEPPYLLHCKYGLDRTGFVCVVLEGLAGASLEDIGHDYMRSYCTIYGLIRGSVRYQANKERRLGEMLRYLCGLVDSEATVTQHNLELGAIAYLMRGGMSDEGIVALAEALG
;
A
#
# COMPACT_ATOMS: atom_id res chain seq x y z
N MET A 1 2.00 -30.85 -31.92
CA MET A 1 0.93 -30.08 -31.27
C MET A 1 1.09 -28.65 -31.77
N SER A 2 0.04 -28.09 -32.38
CA SER A 2 0.06 -26.68 -32.78
C SER A 2 0.30 -25.82 -31.57
N PRO A 3 1.06 -24.70 -31.66
CA PRO A 3 1.24 -23.78 -30.55
C PRO A 3 -0.14 -23.29 -30.08
N LEU A 4 -0.37 -23.29 -28.78
CA LEU A 4 -1.61 -22.78 -28.19
C LEU A 4 -1.68 -21.27 -28.49
N HIS A 5 -2.52 -20.89 -29.45
CA HIS A 5 -2.76 -19.46 -29.72
C HIS A 5 -3.88 -19.00 -28.80
N LEU A 6 -3.51 -18.18 -27.80
CA LEU A 6 -4.41 -17.61 -26.81
C LEU A 6 -4.24 -16.09 -26.83
N GLU A 7 -5.34 -15.39 -27.09
CA GLU A 7 -5.35 -13.91 -27.10
C GLU A 7 -6.68 -13.36 -26.56
N THR A 8 -6.65 -12.13 -26.07
CA THR A 8 -7.84 -11.41 -25.65
C THR A 8 -8.43 -10.58 -26.80
N PRO A 9 -9.71 -10.21 -26.73
CA PRO A 9 -10.21 -9.08 -27.54
C PRO A 9 -9.45 -7.79 -27.16
N SER A 10 -9.49 -6.79 -28.05
CA SER A 10 -9.05 -5.43 -27.72
C SER A 10 -10.05 -4.79 -26.76
N VAL A 11 -9.58 -4.28 -25.64
CA VAL A 11 -10.40 -3.67 -24.59
C VAL A 11 -9.84 -2.31 -24.14
N PRO A 12 -10.67 -1.39 -23.64
CA PRO A 12 -10.22 -0.09 -23.18
C PRO A 12 -9.16 -0.19 -22.08
N VAL A 13 -8.28 0.81 -22.03
CA VAL A 13 -7.29 1.00 -20.97
C VAL A 13 -7.56 2.27 -20.17
N ALA A 14 -7.03 2.33 -18.96
CA ALA A 14 -7.05 3.52 -18.12
C ALA A 14 -5.80 3.58 -17.24
N VAL A 15 -5.49 4.76 -16.72
CA VAL A 15 -4.50 4.87 -15.65
C VAL A 15 -5.10 4.32 -14.35
N ALA A 16 -4.45 3.32 -13.75
CA ALA A 16 -4.98 2.64 -12.57
C ALA A 16 -4.74 3.41 -11.27
N ASN A 17 -3.68 4.21 -11.22
CA ASN A 17 -3.24 4.90 -10.01
C ASN A 17 -2.19 5.98 -10.31
N ASN A 18 -1.79 6.73 -9.28
CA ASN A 18 -0.79 7.79 -9.36
C ASN A 18 0.64 7.30 -9.69
N PHE A 19 0.89 5.99 -9.70
CA PHE A 19 2.15 5.41 -10.17
C PHE A 19 2.18 5.18 -11.68
N GLY A 20 1.07 5.50 -12.37
CA GLY A 20 0.94 5.31 -13.80
C GLY A 20 0.83 3.85 -14.23
N ASN A 21 0.38 2.96 -13.35
CA ASN A 21 0.05 1.60 -13.77
C ASN A 21 -1.10 1.65 -14.77
N ILE A 22 -1.06 0.77 -15.78
CA ILE A 22 -2.11 0.67 -16.80
C ILE A 22 -3.14 -0.35 -16.32
N GLU A 23 -4.40 0.06 -16.23
CA GLU A 23 -5.54 -0.84 -16.07
C GLU A 23 -6.03 -1.27 -17.45
N ILE A 24 -6.18 -2.58 -17.67
CA ILE A 24 -6.77 -3.16 -18.88
C ILE A 24 -8.12 -3.73 -18.48
N ARG A 25 -9.21 -3.26 -19.09
CA ARG A 25 -10.60 -3.49 -18.69
C ARG A 25 -11.09 -4.94 -18.89
N ILE A 26 -10.26 -5.92 -18.49
CA ILE A 26 -10.63 -7.34 -18.39
C ILE A 26 -10.61 -7.72 -16.89
N PRO A 27 -11.74 -8.17 -16.31
CA PRO A 27 -11.73 -8.69 -14.94
C PRO A 27 -10.73 -9.84 -14.78
N ILE A 28 -10.00 -9.87 -13.68
CA ILE A 28 -8.94 -10.85 -13.45
C ILE A 28 -9.49 -12.29 -13.53
N CYS A 29 -10.66 -12.54 -12.95
CA CYS A 29 -11.30 -13.85 -13.02
C CYS A 29 -11.60 -14.28 -14.47
N VAL A 30 -12.12 -13.36 -15.29
CA VAL A 30 -12.41 -13.63 -16.72
C VAL A 30 -11.12 -13.92 -17.49
N PHE A 31 -10.05 -13.14 -17.23
CA PHE A 31 -8.75 -13.38 -17.87
C PHE A 31 -8.18 -14.76 -17.53
N ASN A 32 -8.31 -15.20 -16.28
CA ASN A 32 -7.90 -16.52 -15.85
C ASN A 32 -8.78 -17.62 -16.47
N GLU A 33 -10.12 -17.41 -16.58
CA GLU A 33 -11.06 -18.32 -17.25
C GLU A 33 -10.79 -18.45 -18.75
N MET A 34 -10.25 -17.42 -19.41
CA MET A 34 -9.80 -17.50 -20.80
C MET A 34 -8.60 -18.46 -20.97
N GLY A 35 -7.98 -18.89 -19.88
CA GLY A 35 -6.90 -19.87 -19.87
C GLY A 35 -5.50 -19.29 -19.65
N PHE A 36 -5.33 -18.00 -19.40
CA PHE A 36 -4.06 -17.45 -18.96
C PHE A 36 -3.75 -17.88 -17.52
N MET A 37 -2.48 -18.14 -17.24
CA MET A 37 -2.06 -18.67 -15.94
C MET A 37 -0.89 -17.86 -15.38
N TYR A 38 -0.86 -17.69 -14.05
CA TYR A 38 0.29 -17.05 -13.40
C TYR A 38 1.59 -17.79 -13.71
N GLY A 39 2.60 -17.02 -14.12
CA GLY A 39 3.86 -17.53 -14.62
C GLY A 39 3.95 -17.66 -16.15
N ASP A 40 2.88 -17.34 -16.88
CA ASP A 40 2.96 -17.22 -18.32
C ASP A 40 3.77 -15.99 -18.75
N SER A 41 4.37 -16.07 -19.94
CA SER A 41 4.89 -14.93 -20.68
C SER A 41 3.82 -14.43 -21.62
N VAL A 42 3.59 -13.12 -21.64
CA VAL A 42 2.58 -12.47 -22.49
C VAL A 42 3.18 -11.28 -23.22
N ASP A 43 2.59 -10.96 -24.37
CA ASP A 43 2.77 -9.70 -25.07
C ASP A 43 1.52 -8.85 -24.84
N VAL A 44 1.69 -7.57 -24.54
CA VAL A 44 0.61 -6.59 -24.39
C VAL A 44 0.76 -5.53 -25.45
N GLU A 45 -0.15 -5.52 -26.40
CA GLU A 45 -0.15 -4.65 -27.56
C GLU A 45 -1.21 -3.56 -27.41
N PHE A 46 -0.84 -2.31 -27.66
CA PHE A 46 -1.74 -1.16 -27.56
C PHE A 46 -2.09 -0.59 -28.93
N SER A 47 -3.26 0.03 -29.02
CA SER A 47 -3.78 0.62 -30.26
C SER A 47 -2.92 1.75 -30.83
N ASN A 48 -2.13 2.44 -30.00
CA ASN A 48 -1.19 3.48 -30.42
C ASN A 48 0.11 2.93 -31.05
N GLY A 49 0.27 1.58 -31.11
CA GLY A 49 1.43 0.91 -31.67
C GLY A 49 2.56 0.61 -30.67
N PHE A 50 2.43 1.03 -29.40
CA PHE A 50 3.35 0.62 -28.36
C PHE A 50 3.05 -0.84 -27.92
N ALA A 51 4.06 -1.57 -27.48
CA ALA A 51 3.87 -2.92 -26.96
C ALA A 51 4.90 -3.25 -25.88
N TYR A 52 4.46 -4.03 -24.91
CA TYR A 52 5.35 -4.77 -24.01
C TYR A 52 5.44 -6.21 -24.50
N HIS A 53 6.64 -6.69 -24.77
CA HIS A 53 6.88 -8.05 -25.21
C HIS A 53 7.50 -8.91 -24.13
N ASP A 54 7.08 -10.18 -24.07
CA ASP A 54 7.68 -11.18 -23.18
C ASP A 54 7.67 -10.77 -21.70
N ILE A 55 6.57 -10.14 -21.25
CA ILE A 55 6.43 -9.79 -19.85
C ILE A 55 5.75 -10.91 -19.05
N PRO A 56 6.12 -11.11 -17.77
CA PRO A 56 5.51 -12.14 -16.93
C PRO A 56 4.08 -11.76 -16.50
N TYR A 57 3.20 -12.75 -16.44
CA TYR A 57 1.91 -12.62 -15.76
C TYR A 57 2.01 -13.15 -14.32
N TYR A 58 1.75 -12.28 -13.35
CA TYR A 58 1.88 -12.60 -11.94
C TYR A 58 0.62 -12.23 -11.13
N ASN A 59 0.47 -12.87 -9.96
CA ASN A 59 -0.59 -12.54 -8.99
C ASN A 59 -0.21 -11.37 -8.06
N SER A 60 0.87 -10.68 -8.31
CA SER A 60 1.36 -9.52 -7.56
C SER A 60 2.47 -8.79 -8.33
N PHE A 61 2.97 -7.68 -7.79
CA PHE A 61 4.14 -6.96 -8.32
C PHE A 61 5.43 -7.70 -7.96
N ILE A 62 5.85 -8.61 -8.82
CA ILE A 62 7.01 -9.48 -8.64
C ILE A 62 8.01 -9.23 -9.76
N GLY A 63 9.30 -9.49 -9.50
CA GLY A 63 10.34 -9.45 -10.52
C GLY A 63 11.36 -8.34 -10.29
N PRO A 64 12.25 -8.12 -11.27
CA PRO A 64 13.22 -7.02 -11.27
C PRO A 64 12.55 -5.66 -11.18
N ALA A 65 13.24 -4.69 -10.58
CA ALA A 65 12.69 -3.37 -10.32
C ALA A 65 12.27 -2.61 -11.59
N ASP A 66 13.01 -2.82 -12.65
CA ASP A 66 12.92 -2.16 -13.95
C ASP A 66 12.25 -3.01 -15.04
N GLN A 67 11.74 -4.17 -14.69
CA GLN A 67 11.02 -5.03 -15.62
C GLN A 67 9.51 -4.91 -15.40
N PRO A 68 8.72 -4.57 -16.44
CA PRO A 68 7.27 -4.54 -16.34
C PRO A 68 6.72 -5.96 -16.17
N CYS A 69 5.56 -6.06 -15.51
CA CYS A 69 4.79 -7.28 -15.42
C CYS A 69 3.30 -7.01 -15.68
N LEU A 70 2.62 -7.99 -16.26
CA LEU A 70 1.18 -8.06 -16.21
C LEU A 70 0.80 -8.59 -14.82
N TYR A 71 -0.06 -7.89 -14.09
CA TYR A 71 -0.49 -8.32 -12.76
C TYR A 71 -2.01 -8.59 -12.73
N GLY A 72 -2.38 -9.67 -12.03
CA GLY A 72 -3.76 -10.00 -11.72
C GLY A 72 -3.92 -10.22 -10.21
N PHE A 73 -3.86 -9.15 -9.44
CA PHE A 73 -3.92 -9.22 -7.97
C PHE A 73 -5.37 -9.07 -7.50
N GLU A 74 -6.14 -10.17 -7.52
CA GLU A 74 -7.59 -10.23 -7.24
C GLU A 74 -8.00 -9.60 -5.91
N HIS A 75 -7.12 -9.63 -4.90
CA HIS A 75 -7.42 -9.04 -3.59
C HIS A 75 -7.27 -7.51 -3.54
N ALA A 76 -6.72 -6.89 -4.59
CA ALA A 76 -6.46 -5.45 -4.61
C ALA A 76 -7.08 -4.75 -5.82
N TYR A 77 -7.29 -5.47 -6.93
CA TYR A 77 -7.75 -4.91 -8.20
C TYR A 77 -8.86 -5.77 -8.79
N THR A 78 -9.77 -5.13 -9.51
CA THR A 78 -10.83 -5.81 -10.27
C THR A 78 -10.32 -6.27 -11.63
N TYR A 79 -9.47 -5.47 -12.26
CA TYR A 79 -8.98 -5.66 -13.61
C TYR A 79 -7.50 -6.02 -13.61
N ILE A 80 -7.06 -6.72 -14.66
CA ILE A 80 -5.64 -6.93 -14.92
C ILE A 80 -4.97 -5.62 -15.29
N GLY A 81 -3.66 -5.53 -15.10
CA GLY A 81 -2.94 -4.32 -15.46
C GLY A 81 -1.45 -4.54 -15.68
N VAL A 82 -0.81 -3.54 -16.28
CA VAL A 82 0.64 -3.49 -16.44
C VAL A 82 1.23 -2.54 -15.41
N GLY A 83 2.28 -2.96 -14.74
CA GLY A 83 3.01 -2.16 -13.77
C GLY A 83 4.44 -2.63 -13.58
N TYR A 84 5.24 -1.78 -12.96
CA TYR A 84 6.58 -2.14 -12.54
C TYR A 84 6.60 -2.52 -11.06
N PRO A 85 7.34 -3.54 -10.64
CA PRO A 85 7.47 -3.89 -9.22
C PRO A 85 8.02 -2.76 -8.36
N VAL A 86 8.86 -1.89 -8.90
CA VAL A 86 9.52 -0.81 -8.15
C VAL A 86 9.63 0.50 -8.93
N THR A 87 10.22 0.49 -10.12
CA THR A 87 10.53 1.69 -10.92
C THR A 87 9.77 1.66 -12.23
N GLY A 88 9.48 2.82 -12.77
CA GLY A 88 8.79 2.97 -14.06
C GLY A 88 7.38 3.55 -13.90
N ASN A 89 6.90 4.16 -14.96
CA ASN A 89 5.55 4.68 -15.09
C ASN A 89 5.03 4.22 -16.46
N PRO A 90 4.37 3.05 -16.52
CA PRO A 90 4.00 2.44 -17.78
C PRO A 90 3.03 3.29 -18.60
N TRP A 91 2.16 4.08 -17.98
CA TRP A 91 1.26 5.00 -18.68
C TRP A 91 2.04 6.08 -19.42
N LYS A 92 3.01 6.70 -18.74
CA LYS A 92 3.84 7.75 -19.35
C LYS A 92 4.78 7.19 -20.42
N GLU A 93 5.35 6.02 -20.15
CA GLU A 93 6.26 5.33 -21.06
C GLU A 93 5.58 4.93 -22.37
N SER A 94 4.36 4.41 -22.29
CA SER A 94 3.60 3.96 -23.44
C SER A 94 2.94 5.09 -24.23
N GLY A 95 2.84 6.29 -23.68
CA GLY A 95 2.18 7.43 -24.35
C GLY A 95 0.70 7.23 -24.61
N LEU A 96 0.03 6.41 -23.78
CA LEU A 96 -1.40 6.09 -23.93
C LEU A 96 -2.30 7.29 -23.65
N ALA A 97 -3.41 7.32 -24.38
CA ALA A 97 -4.55 8.20 -24.17
C ALA A 97 -5.77 7.41 -23.64
N SER A 98 -6.80 8.11 -23.18
CA SER A 98 -7.98 7.50 -22.55
C SER A 98 -8.88 6.69 -23.51
N ASP A 99 -8.71 6.86 -24.80
CA ASP A 99 -9.44 6.17 -25.87
C ASP A 99 -8.64 5.00 -26.47
N ASP A 100 -7.42 4.78 -26.00
CA ASP A 100 -6.63 3.63 -26.42
C ASP A 100 -7.19 2.30 -25.89
N THR A 101 -6.80 1.23 -26.57
CA THR A 101 -7.16 -0.14 -26.23
C THR A 101 -5.90 -1.01 -26.09
N ALA A 102 -6.04 -2.14 -25.39
CA ALA A 102 -5.00 -3.15 -25.29
C ALA A 102 -5.52 -4.52 -25.70
N ARG A 103 -4.65 -5.33 -26.29
CA ARG A 103 -4.80 -6.76 -26.54
C ARG A 103 -3.65 -7.51 -25.89
N ILE A 104 -3.94 -8.68 -25.29
CA ILE A 104 -2.93 -9.51 -24.65
C ILE A 104 -2.85 -10.83 -25.41
N VAL A 105 -1.64 -11.23 -25.76
CA VAL A 105 -1.33 -12.46 -26.47
C VAL A 105 -0.42 -13.34 -25.62
N LEU A 106 -0.73 -14.62 -25.53
CA LEU A 106 0.16 -15.59 -24.88
C LEU A 106 1.42 -15.77 -25.74
N ASN A 107 2.56 -15.36 -25.20
CA ASN A 107 3.86 -15.56 -25.83
C ASN A 107 4.36 -16.99 -25.54
N LYS A 108 4.51 -17.34 -24.24
CA LYS A 108 4.99 -18.67 -23.84
C LYS A 108 4.37 -19.13 -22.52
N ARG A 109 3.76 -20.31 -22.56
CA ARG A 109 3.17 -20.95 -21.38
C ARG A 109 4.24 -21.25 -20.32
N GLY A 110 4.00 -20.76 -19.09
CA GLY A 110 4.77 -21.11 -17.90
C GLY A 110 6.24 -20.71 -17.92
N LYS A 111 6.65 -19.78 -18.81
CA LYS A 111 8.06 -19.33 -18.89
C LYS A 111 8.60 -18.83 -17.56
N TYR A 112 7.78 -18.10 -16.79
CA TYR A 112 8.11 -17.47 -15.51
C TYR A 112 7.54 -18.22 -14.30
N LEU A 113 7.09 -19.48 -14.48
CA LEU A 113 6.46 -20.28 -13.42
C LEU A 113 7.40 -20.55 -12.25
N ALA A 114 8.68 -20.78 -12.51
CA ALA A 114 9.67 -21.02 -11.46
C ALA A 114 9.84 -19.78 -10.56
N GLU A 115 9.93 -18.58 -11.14
CA GLU A 115 10.04 -17.32 -10.43
C GLU A 115 8.79 -17.03 -9.60
N SER A 116 7.61 -17.26 -10.20
CA SER A 116 6.33 -17.14 -9.51
C SER A 116 6.25 -18.07 -8.29
N LYS A 117 6.72 -19.31 -8.41
CA LYS A 117 6.77 -20.28 -7.30
C LYS A 117 7.77 -19.89 -6.23
N VAL A 118 8.97 -19.42 -6.60
CA VAL A 118 9.98 -18.95 -5.66
C VAL A 118 9.45 -17.76 -4.85
N PHE A 119 8.73 -16.84 -5.50
CA PHE A 119 8.09 -15.74 -4.80
C PHE A 119 7.01 -16.23 -3.80
N SER A 120 6.15 -17.15 -4.23
CA SER A 120 5.14 -17.75 -3.36
C SER A 120 5.76 -18.50 -2.18
N LEU A 121 6.86 -19.22 -2.40
CA LEU A 121 7.66 -19.85 -1.35
C LEU A 121 8.28 -18.81 -0.41
N ASN A 122 8.85 -17.74 -0.93
CA ASN A 122 9.38 -16.64 -0.10
C ASN A 122 8.30 -15.99 0.77
N LEU A 123 7.08 -15.84 0.27
CA LEU A 123 5.94 -15.41 1.08
C LEU A 123 5.57 -16.42 2.16
N GLN A 124 5.68 -17.74 1.87
CA GLN A 124 5.42 -18.81 2.85
C GLN A 124 6.56 -18.94 3.87
N MET A 125 7.82 -18.80 3.45
CA MET A 125 9.00 -18.85 4.33
C MET A 125 9.01 -17.70 5.36
N ARG A 126 8.36 -16.58 5.09
CA ARG A 126 8.13 -15.49 6.07
C ARG A 126 7.22 -15.90 7.22
N ARG A 127 6.52 -17.01 7.09
CA ARG A 127 5.75 -17.65 8.17
C ARG A 127 6.63 -18.55 9.06
N MET A 128 7.96 -18.56 8.87
CA MET A 128 8.84 -19.43 9.65
C MET A 128 8.92 -19.03 11.12
N PRO A 129 9.03 -20.03 12.03
CA PRO A 129 9.22 -19.80 13.45
C PRO A 129 10.51 -19.00 13.70
N GLY A 130 10.44 -17.96 14.52
CA GLY A 130 11.61 -17.14 14.90
C GLY A 130 11.52 -15.66 14.54
N THR A 131 10.59 -15.22 13.69
CA THR A 131 10.25 -13.80 13.60
C THR A 131 9.14 -13.46 14.59
N ASP A 132 9.37 -12.42 15.36
CA ASP A 132 8.48 -11.79 16.30
C ASP A 132 7.10 -11.51 15.66
N GLU A 133 6.03 -11.69 16.42
CA GLU A 133 4.65 -11.47 15.99
C GLU A 133 4.42 -10.01 15.54
N TYR A 134 5.06 -9.05 16.18
CA TYR A 134 5.04 -7.65 15.80
C TYR A 134 5.63 -7.41 14.41
N TRP A 135 6.69 -8.14 14.06
CA TRP A 135 7.23 -8.12 12.72
C TRP A 135 6.23 -8.65 11.70
N ARG A 136 5.64 -9.82 11.95
CA ARG A 136 4.67 -10.46 11.04
C ARG A 136 3.39 -9.65 10.85
N ALA A 137 2.96 -8.95 11.90
CA ALA A 137 1.83 -8.05 11.89
C ALA A 137 2.14 -6.71 11.22
N ASN A 138 3.40 -6.44 10.82
CA ASN A 138 3.85 -5.10 10.47
C ASN A 138 3.52 -4.07 11.56
N CYS A 139 3.54 -4.51 12.83
CA CYS A 139 3.06 -3.76 13.97
C CYS A 139 4.20 -3.09 14.74
N ARG A 140 4.01 -1.83 15.13
CA ARG A 140 4.94 -1.04 15.93
C ARG A 140 4.38 0.33 16.30
N GLY A 141 5.03 0.99 17.28
CA GLY A 141 4.83 2.41 17.54
C GLY A 141 5.47 3.27 16.45
N LEU A 142 4.98 4.50 16.28
CA LEU A 142 5.50 5.46 15.30
C LEU A 142 6.87 6.00 15.75
N ALA A 143 7.70 6.40 14.80
CA ALA A 143 8.95 7.06 15.09
C ALA A 143 8.70 8.50 15.59
N LEU A 144 9.47 8.91 16.62
CA LEU A 144 9.40 10.23 17.22
C LEU A 144 10.79 10.90 17.20
N SER A 145 10.82 12.18 17.51
CA SER A 145 12.06 12.94 17.66
C SER A 145 13.05 12.25 18.62
N GLY A 146 14.35 12.34 18.32
CA GLY A 146 15.40 11.76 19.14
C GLY A 146 15.49 10.24 19.12
N GLY A 147 14.99 9.58 18.07
CA GLY A 147 15.05 8.12 17.92
C GLY A 147 14.11 7.35 18.85
N ARG A 148 13.16 8.05 19.47
CA ARG A 148 12.15 7.44 20.34
C ARG A 148 11.06 6.76 19.49
N THR A 149 10.27 5.91 20.14
CA THR A 149 9.10 5.26 19.53
C THR A 149 7.87 5.58 20.37
N SER A 150 6.77 5.92 19.71
CA SER A 150 5.50 6.22 20.39
C SER A 150 4.97 4.98 21.13
N THR A 151 4.44 5.21 22.32
CA THR A 151 3.70 4.23 23.12
C THR A 151 2.19 4.47 23.08
N THR A 152 1.78 5.52 22.40
CA THR A 152 0.38 5.95 22.24
C THR A 152 -0.16 5.70 20.84
N PHE A 153 0.67 5.84 19.81
CA PHE A 153 0.30 5.60 18.42
C PHE A 153 1.01 4.38 17.85
N PHE A 154 0.23 3.44 17.39
CA PHE A 154 0.70 2.21 16.77
C PHE A 154 0.20 2.10 15.32
N ARG A 155 0.95 1.39 14.50
CA ARG A 155 0.55 0.98 13.15
C ARG A 155 0.60 -0.53 13.00
N SER A 156 -0.25 -1.11 12.14
CA SER A 156 -0.19 -2.54 11.82
C SER A 156 -0.83 -2.90 10.47
N ALA A 157 -0.72 -4.16 10.08
CA ALA A 157 -1.66 -4.78 9.14
C ALA A 157 -3.03 -4.94 9.81
N SER A 158 -4.06 -5.19 9.01
CA SER A 158 -5.44 -5.34 9.51
C SER A 158 -5.58 -6.52 10.48
N PRO A 159 -6.12 -6.29 11.69
CA PRO A 159 -6.41 -7.35 12.66
C PRO A 159 -7.74 -8.08 12.40
N ILE A 160 -8.46 -7.76 11.34
CA ILE A 160 -9.79 -8.31 11.05
C ILE A 160 -9.92 -8.90 9.63
N ARG A 161 -9.08 -8.50 8.67
CA ARG A 161 -9.16 -8.95 7.29
C ARG A 161 -8.63 -10.37 7.13
N GLN A 162 -9.52 -11.33 6.82
CA GLN A 162 -9.18 -12.75 6.66
C GLN A 162 -8.34 -13.06 5.42
N ASP A 163 -8.36 -12.18 4.42
CA ASP A 163 -7.63 -12.31 3.16
C ASP A 163 -6.18 -11.80 3.25
N THR A 164 -5.60 -11.74 4.46
CA THR A 164 -4.21 -11.39 4.69
C THR A 164 -3.46 -12.48 5.46
N HIS A 165 -2.20 -12.70 5.10
CA HIS A 165 -1.31 -13.59 5.85
C HIS A 165 -0.89 -13.02 7.22
N CYS A 166 -1.21 -11.74 7.48
CA CYS A 166 -0.88 -11.04 8.71
C CYS A 166 -1.93 -11.23 9.81
N LEU A 167 -3.14 -11.73 9.48
CA LEU A 167 -4.31 -11.72 10.38
C LEU A 167 -3.98 -12.25 11.78
N ILE A 168 -3.43 -13.44 11.89
CA ILE A 168 -3.17 -14.08 13.19
C ILE A 168 -2.26 -13.21 14.05
N SER A 169 -1.12 -12.79 13.49
CA SER A 169 -0.15 -11.96 14.22
C SER A 169 -0.71 -10.57 14.52
N ALA A 170 -1.49 -9.99 13.59
CA ALA A 170 -2.11 -8.67 13.81
C ALA A 170 -3.19 -8.73 14.91
N THR A 171 -3.99 -9.80 14.97
CA THR A 171 -4.96 -10.01 16.06
C THR A 171 -4.27 -10.20 17.42
N GLN A 172 -3.15 -10.91 17.47
CA GLN A 172 -2.35 -11.07 18.69
C GLN A 172 -1.74 -9.73 19.16
N CYS A 173 -1.15 -8.96 18.23
CA CYS A 173 -0.63 -7.63 18.55
C CYS A 173 -1.75 -6.69 19.03
N PHE A 174 -2.92 -6.73 18.40
CA PHE A 174 -4.09 -5.95 18.81
C PHE A 174 -4.48 -6.27 20.26
N ALA A 175 -4.60 -7.55 20.60
CA ALA A 175 -4.93 -7.99 21.96
C ALA A 175 -3.86 -7.60 23.00
N HIS A 176 -2.60 -7.46 22.58
CA HIS A 176 -1.50 -7.02 23.45
C HIS A 176 -1.50 -5.50 23.66
N ILE A 177 -1.61 -4.72 22.56
CA ILE A 177 -1.62 -3.24 22.61
C ILE A 177 -2.89 -2.73 23.31
N LYS A 178 -4.02 -3.41 23.11
CA LYS A 178 -5.34 -3.01 23.62
C LYS A 178 -5.70 -1.57 23.24
N PRO A 179 -5.71 -1.23 21.95
CA PRO A 179 -6.03 0.12 21.53
C PRO A 179 -7.44 0.52 21.99
N LYS A 180 -7.58 1.78 22.37
CA LYS A 180 -8.85 2.38 22.75
C LYS A 180 -9.63 2.92 21.56
N PHE A 181 -8.90 3.31 20.51
CA PHE A 181 -9.47 3.78 19.27
C PHE A 181 -8.63 3.36 18.07
N VAL A 182 -9.30 3.10 16.95
CA VAL A 182 -8.69 2.62 15.71
C VAL A 182 -9.14 3.48 14.53
N LEU A 183 -8.19 3.96 13.74
CA LEU A 183 -8.47 4.45 12.39
C LEU A 183 -8.21 3.32 11.39
N ASN A 184 -9.30 2.76 10.85
CA ASN A 184 -9.24 1.83 9.73
C ASN A 184 -9.21 2.63 8.42
N LEU A 185 -8.04 2.74 7.83
CA LEU A 185 -7.78 3.61 6.69
C LEU A 185 -8.34 3.07 5.36
N SER A 186 -8.74 1.81 5.30
CA SER A 186 -9.01 1.15 4.02
C SER A 186 -10.44 0.70 3.79
N ASP A 187 -11.09 0.20 4.82
CA ASP A 187 -12.32 -0.55 4.64
C ASP A 187 -13.53 0.40 4.58
N LYS A 188 -14.53 -0.01 3.81
CA LYS A 188 -15.87 0.59 3.87
C LYS A 188 -16.59 0.08 5.11
N GLU A 189 -17.48 0.88 5.64
CA GLU A 189 -18.25 0.51 6.83
C GLU A 189 -18.97 -0.85 6.67
N GLY A 190 -19.61 -1.10 5.53
CA GLY A 190 -20.30 -2.36 5.27
C GLY A 190 -19.35 -3.56 5.15
N GLU A 191 -18.13 -3.37 4.59
CA GLU A 191 -17.11 -4.43 4.53
C GLU A 191 -16.56 -4.73 5.92
N LEU A 192 -16.35 -3.69 6.72
CA LEU A 192 -15.87 -3.80 8.09
C LEU A 192 -16.89 -4.50 8.97
N LEU A 193 -18.17 -4.09 8.89
CA LEU A 193 -19.28 -4.74 9.61
C LEU A 193 -19.35 -6.24 9.27
N LYS A 194 -19.25 -6.60 7.98
CA LYS A 194 -19.23 -8.00 7.55
C LYS A 194 -18.05 -8.75 8.18
N ALA A 195 -16.85 -8.20 8.12
CA ALA A 195 -15.64 -8.84 8.67
C ALA A 195 -15.76 -9.03 10.21
N CYS A 196 -16.29 -8.06 10.93
CA CYS A 196 -16.55 -8.14 12.37
C CYS A 196 -17.59 -9.22 12.71
N ASN A 197 -18.67 -9.33 11.92
CA ASN A 197 -19.68 -10.36 12.09
C ASN A 197 -19.16 -11.78 11.81
N GLU A 198 -18.16 -11.92 10.94
CA GLU A 198 -17.49 -13.20 10.68
C GLU A 198 -16.52 -13.62 11.80
N LEU A 199 -16.00 -12.66 12.57
CA LEU A 199 -15.06 -12.86 13.67
C LEU A 199 -15.47 -12.15 14.96
N PRO A 200 -16.72 -12.35 15.46
CA PRO A 200 -17.29 -11.55 16.56
C PRO A 200 -16.57 -11.71 17.90
N GLN A 201 -15.83 -12.82 18.07
CA GLN A 201 -15.06 -13.10 19.28
C GLN A 201 -13.74 -12.33 19.37
N THR A 202 -13.33 -11.62 18.32
CA THR A 202 -12.06 -10.86 18.34
C THR A 202 -12.22 -9.57 19.15
N ALA A 203 -11.14 -9.17 19.83
CA ALA A 203 -11.12 -7.89 20.53
C ALA A 203 -11.35 -6.69 19.60
N TYR A 204 -10.99 -6.82 18.31
CA TYR A 204 -11.25 -5.80 17.31
C TYR A 204 -12.74 -5.64 17.02
N ALA A 205 -13.47 -6.74 16.79
CA ALA A 205 -14.92 -6.71 16.54
C ALA A 205 -15.66 -6.16 17.77
N GLN A 206 -15.25 -6.54 18.98
CA GLN A 206 -15.82 -6.01 20.22
C GLN A 206 -15.58 -4.50 20.36
N LEU A 207 -14.40 -4.00 19.99
CA LEU A 207 -14.13 -2.57 19.98
C LEU A 207 -14.95 -1.84 18.92
N PHE A 208 -15.14 -2.44 17.74
CA PHE A 208 -16.02 -1.90 16.69
C PHE A 208 -17.46 -1.76 17.17
N ASP A 209 -18.01 -2.77 17.83
CA ASP A 209 -19.37 -2.75 18.39
C ASP A 209 -19.55 -1.67 19.48
N GLN A 210 -18.46 -1.27 20.14
CA GLN A 210 -18.41 -0.18 21.12
C GLN A 210 -18.19 1.21 20.49
N GLY A 211 -18.10 1.30 19.16
CA GLY A 211 -17.83 2.56 18.45
C GLY A 211 -16.35 3.01 18.48
N GLY A 212 -15.45 2.14 18.90
CA GLY A 212 -14.00 2.44 18.99
C GLY A 212 -13.22 2.23 17.68
N VAL A 213 -13.89 2.05 16.54
CA VAL A 213 -13.24 1.90 15.23
C VAL A 213 -13.89 2.81 14.21
N GLU A 214 -13.14 3.73 13.62
CA GLU A 214 -13.58 4.65 12.56
C GLU A 214 -13.08 4.17 11.19
N PRO A 215 -13.97 3.75 10.27
CA PRO A 215 -13.61 3.41 8.89
C PRO A 215 -13.51 4.67 8.03
N LEU A 216 -12.32 4.99 7.54
CA LEU A 216 -12.08 6.19 6.73
C LEU A 216 -12.25 5.96 5.22
N GLN A 217 -12.17 4.73 4.76
CA GLN A 217 -12.28 4.39 3.33
C GLN A 217 -11.36 5.25 2.43
N LEU A 218 -10.15 5.54 2.90
CA LEU A 218 -9.18 6.32 2.11
C LEU A 218 -8.86 5.60 0.80
N GLY A 219 -8.79 6.37 -0.29
CA GLY A 219 -8.22 5.91 -1.55
C GLY A 219 -6.71 5.68 -1.45
N ILE A 220 -6.05 5.66 -2.59
CA ILE A 220 -4.59 5.57 -2.68
C ILE A 220 -3.95 6.90 -3.11
N ASP A 221 -4.75 7.84 -3.58
CA ASP A 221 -4.30 9.17 -4.01
C ASP A 221 -4.27 10.14 -2.83
N PHE A 222 -3.16 10.11 -2.09
CA PHE A 222 -2.92 11.02 -0.97
C PHE A 222 -2.74 12.48 -1.39
N THR A 223 -2.65 12.78 -2.70
CA THR A 223 -2.50 14.15 -3.21
C THR A 223 -3.85 14.87 -3.31
N SER A 224 -4.95 14.12 -3.32
CA SER A 224 -6.29 14.68 -3.44
C SER A 224 -6.72 15.45 -2.19
N THR A 225 -7.54 16.48 -2.38
CA THR A 225 -8.13 17.25 -1.26
C THR A 225 -9.07 16.38 -0.43
N GLU A 226 -9.82 15.48 -1.08
CA GLU A 226 -10.74 14.56 -0.40
C GLU A 226 -9.99 13.64 0.58
N TYR A 227 -8.82 13.12 0.17
CA TYR A 227 -7.99 12.31 1.07
C TYR A 227 -7.56 13.10 2.30
N ALA A 228 -7.06 14.33 2.11
CA ALA A 228 -6.62 15.20 3.21
C ALA A 228 -7.79 15.52 4.17
N GLN A 229 -8.98 15.84 3.63
CA GLN A 229 -10.17 16.14 4.42
C GLN A 229 -10.67 14.93 5.21
N THR A 230 -10.70 13.76 4.58
CA THR A 230 -11.12 12.52 5.24
C THR A 230 -10.15 12.13 6.35
N LEU A 231 -8.85 12.27 6.12
CA LEU A 231 -7.82 12.00 7.13
C LEU A 231 -7.93 12.97 8.31
N ALA A 232 -8.08 14.28 8.04
CA ALA A 232 -8.24 15.30 9.07
C ALA A 232 -9.50 15.07 9.92
N ARG A 233 -10.60 14.64 9.31
CA ARG A 233 -11.80 14.23 10.04
C ARG A 233 -11.50 13.05 10.96
N GLY A 234 -10.83 12.01 10.45
CA GLY A 234 -10.45 10.85 11.28
C GLY A 234 -9.58 11.23 12.47
N PHE A 235 -8.63 12.16 12.30
CA PHE A 235 -7.83 12.63 13.43
C PHE A 235 -8.62 13.47 14.43
N LYS A 236 -9.60 14.27 13.99
CA LYS A 236 -10.50 14.97 14.91
C LYS A 236 -11.28 13.96 15.77
N THR A 237 -11.88 12.95 15.14
CA THR A 237 -12.57 11.88 15.88
C THR A 237 -11.62 11.14 16.82
N LEU A 238 -10.40 10.84 16.37
CA LEU A 238 -9.40 10.15 17.21
C LEU A 238 -9.07 10.94 18.48
N LEU A 239 -8.95 12.27 18.38
CA LEU A 239 -8.63 13.14 19.52
C LEU A 239 -9.75 13.23 20.59
N ASP A 240 -10.98 12.80 20.24
CA ASP A 240 -12.08 12.68 21.20
C ASP A 240 -11.98 11.40 22.06
N HIS A 241 -10.99 10.53 21.78
CA HIS A 241 -10.78 9.25 22.47
C HIS A 241 -9.41 9.21 23.17
N GLU A 242 -9.28 8.29 24.14
CA GLU A 242 -8.02 8.07 24.84
C GLU A 242 -7.08 7.12 24.09
N PRO A 243 -5.75 7.28 24.22
CA PRO A 243 -4.79 6.31 23.70
C PRO A 243 -4.83 4.97 24.49
N PRO A 244 -4.25 3.89 23.97
CA PRO A 244 -3.47 3.82 22.73
C PRO A 244 -4.34 3.80 21.47
N TYR A 245 -3.81 4.37 20.38
CA TYR A 245 -4.44 4.41 19.06
C TYR A 245 -3.79 3.41 18.12
N LEU A 246 -4.57 2.83 17.21
CA LEU A 246 -4.06 1.97 16.14
C LEU A 246 -4.46 2.51 14.77
N LEU A 247 -3.48 2.62 13.89
CA LEU A 247 -3.67 2.98 12.49
C LEU A 247 -3.42 1.75 11.62
N HIS A 248 -4.36 1.36 10.78
CA HIS A 248 -4.13 0.27 9.86
C HIS A 248 -4.88 0.42 8.53
N CYS A 249 -4.35 -0.21 7.51
CA CYS A 249 -5.04 -0.55 6.29
C CYS A 249 -4.97 -2.07 6.10
N LYS A 250 -5.12 -2.61 4.90
CA LYS A 250 -5.04 -4.07 4.69
C LYS A 250 -3.70 -4.67 5.16
N TYR A 251 -2.58 -4.13 4.71
CA TYR A 251 -1.22 -4.63 5.03
C TYR A 251 -0.41 -3.70 5.94
N GLY A 252 -0.98 -2.55 6.35
CA GLY A 252 -0.23 -1.54 7.08
C GLY A 252 0.91 -0.90 6.26
N LEU A 253 0.82 -0.91 4.92
CA LEU A 253 1.88 -0.53 4.00
C LEU A 253 1.64 0.86 3.39
N ASP A 254 0.81 0.98 2.33
CA ASP A 254 0.71 2.19 1.52
C ASP A 254 -0.04 3.33 2.25
N ARG A 255 -1.37 3.17 2.51
CA ARG A 255 -2.17 4.20 3.20
C ARG A 255 -1.63 4.47 4.59
N THR A 256 -1.38 3.41 5.35
CA THR A 256 -0.79 3.51 6.69
C THR A 256 0.60 4.12 6.63
N GLY A 257 1.40 3.78 5.62
CA GLY A 257 2.72 4.35 5.41
C GLY A 257 2.68 5.86 5.22
N PHE A 258 1.80 6.36 4.35
CA PHE A 258 1.64 7.80 4.13
C PHE A 258 1.17 8.53 5.40
N VAL A 259 0.14 8.01 6.06
CA VAL A 259 -0.41 8.61 7.30
C VAL A 259 0.65 8.66 8.39
N CYS A 260 1.47 7.60 8.53
CA CYS A 260 2.57 7.58 9.50
C CYS A 260 3.65 8.61 9.14
N VAL A 261 4.01 8.78 7.86
CA VAL A 261 4.97 9.81 7.42
C VAL A 261 4.48 11.21 7.81
N VAL A 262 3.19 11.52 7.67
CA VAL A 262 2.61 12.80 8.12
C VAL A 262 2.75 12.96 9.64
N LEU A 263 2.40 11.94 10.42
CA LEU A 263 2.47 11.98 11.90
C LEU A 263 3.92 12.01 12.41
N GLU A 264 4.80 11.24 11.82
CA GLU A 264 6.22 11.20 12.17
C GLU A 264 6.93 12.52 11.80
N GLY A 265 6.53 13.13 10.67
CA GLY A 265 6.96 14.48 10.30
C GLY A 265 6.51 15.52 11.31
N LEU A 266 5.25 15.48 11.73
CA LEU A 266 4.69 16.36 12.76
C LEU A 266 5.37 16.15 14.13
N ALA A 267 5.74 14.91 14.47
CA ALA A 267 6.46 14.56 15.71
C ALA A 267 7.95 14.89 15.66
N GLY A 268 8.46 15.48 14.57
CA GLY A 268 9.86 15.85 14.42
C GLY A 268 10.82 14.65 14.35
N ALA A 269 10.35 13.49 13.89
CA ALA A 269 11.20 12.33 13.67
C ALA A 269 12.25 12.63 12.58
N SER A 270 13.45 12.03 12.69
CA SER A 270 14.47 12.21 11.67
C SER A 270 14.08 11.55 10.35
N LEU A 271 14.55 12.10 9.21
CA LEU A 271 14.32 11.49 7.89
C LEU A 271 14.89 10.05 7.80
N GLU A 272 15.90 9.75 8.60
CA GLU A 272 16.45 8.40 8.69
C GLU A 272 15.48 7.46 9.41
N ASP A 273 14.91 7.86 10.55
CA ASP A 273 13.97 7.06 11.34
C ASP A 273 12.67 6.84 10.55
N ILE A 274 12.13 7.89 9.92
CA ILE A 274 10.98 7.81 8.99
C ILE A 274 11.28 6.82 7.86
N GLY A 275 12.48 6.92 7.27
CA GLY A 275 12.93 6.01 6.22
C GLY A 275 13.03 4.56 6.71
N HIS A 276 13.50 4.33 7.91
CA HIS A 276 13.57 3.00 8.52
C HIS A 276 12.17 2.45 8.83
N ASP A 277 11.29 3.26 9.40
CA ASP A 277 9.92 2.86 9.68
C ASP A 277 9.19 2.51 8.39
N TYR A 278 9.15 3.40 7.42
CA TYR A 278 8.45 3.18 6.15
C TYR A 278 8.95 1.91 5.44
N MET A 279 10.25 1.77 5.28
CA MET A 279 10.87 0.65 4.55
C MET A 279 10.80 -0.67 5.32
N ARG A 280 10.65 -0.66 6.66
CA ARG A 280 10.37 -1.87 7.44
C ARG A 280 9.11 -2.57 6.94
N SER A 281 8.08 -1.83 6.53
CA SER A 281 6.86 -2.41 5.97
C SER A 281 7.13 -3.16 4.66
N TYR A 282 7.99 -2.65 3.81
CA TYR A 282 8.41 -3.34 2.58
C TYR A 282 9.26 -4.57 2.87
N CYS A 283 10.13 -4.52 3.87
CA CYS A 283 10.87 -5.70 4.33
C CYS A 283 9.92 -6.76 4.87
N THR A 284 8.93 -6.37 5.66
CA THR A 284 7.96 -7.27 6.28
C THR A 284 7.04 -7.91 5.25
N ILE A 285 6.42 -7.11 4.38
CA ILE A 285 5.37 -7.59 3.46
C ILE A 285 5.96 -8.22 2.20
N TYR A 286 7.01 -7.63 1.63
CA TYR A 286 7.62 -8.10 0.38
C TYR A 286 9.00 -8.76 0.56
N GLY A 287 9.55 -8.82 1.79
CA GLY A 287 10.86 -9.40 2.11
C GLY A 287 12.00 -8.70 1.41
N LEU A 288 11.90 -7.41 1.24
CA LEU A 288 13.03 -6.67 0.73
C LEU A 288 14.20 -6.75 1.72
N ILE A 289 15.38 -7.00 1.18
CA ILE A 289 16.62 -7.03 1.97
C ILE A 289 17.11 -5.59 2.14
N ARG A 290 17.27 -5.14 3.39
CA ARG A 290 17.81 -3.81 3.71
C ARG A 290 19.15 -3.58 2.98
N GLY A 291 19.29 -2.43 2.35
CA GLY A 291 20.50 -2.06 1.60
C GLY A 291 20.60 -2.64 0.19
N SER A 292 19.69 -3.53 -0.22
CA SER A 292 19.67 -4.02 -1.60
C SER A 292 19.30 -2.92 -2.60
N VAL A 293 19.67 -3.07 -3.87
CA VAL A 293 19.28 -2.16 -4.96
C VAL A 293 17.76 -1.96 -4.97
N ARG A 294 17.03 -3.04 -4.82
CA ARG A 294 15.57 -3.04 -4.80
C ARG A 294 15.00 -2.27 -3.60
N TYR A 295 15.65 -2.37 -2.43
CA TYR A 295 15.29 -1.59 -1.25
C TYR A 295 15.49 -0.09 -1.48
N GLN A 296 16.63 0.31 -2.04
CA GLN A 296 16.95 1.71 -2.32
C GLN A 296 16.01 2.31 -3.36
N ALA A 297 15.74 1.60 -4.45
CA ALA A 297 14.81 2.04 -5.48
C ALA A 297 13.38 2.22 -4.95
N ASN A 298 12.88 1.32 -4.06
CA ASN A 298 11.58 1.51 -3.41
C ASN A 298 11.59 2.70 -2.45
N LYS A 299 12.65 2.87 -1.66
CA LYS A 299 12.78 4.00 -0.74
C LYS A 299 12.71 5.32 -1.50
N GLU A 300 13.48 5.46 -2.57
CA GLU A 300 13.52 6.67 -3.38
C GLU A 300 12.19 6.95 -4.07
N ARG A 301 11.65 5.97 -4.78
CA ARG A 301 10.42 6.13 -5.55
C ARG A 301 9.18 6.34 -4.66
N ARG A 302 9.00 5.52 -3.60
CA ARG A 302 7.78 5.54 -2.81
C ARG A 302 7.83 6.60 -1.71
N LEU A 303 8.83 6.49 -0.85
CA LEU A 303 9.00 7.44 0.25
C LEU A 303 9.50 8.79 -0.26
N GLY A 304 10.48 8.81 -1.16
CA GLY A 304 11.02 10.04 -1.73
C GLY A 304 9.95 10.89 -2.39
N GLU A 305 9.06 10.31 -3.19
CA GLU A 305 7.92 11.02 -3.81
C GLU A 305 6.95 11.58 -2.76
N MET A 306 6.61 10.81 -1.73
CA MET A 306 5.75 11.26 -0.63
C MET A 306 6.36 12.44 0.13
N LEU A 307 7.64 12.35 0.48
CA LEU A 307 8.36 13.41 1.18
C LEU A 307 8.44 14.69 0.36
N ARG A 308 8.78 14.57 -0.93
CA ARG A 308 8.82 15.73 -1.85
C ARG A 308 7.47 16.39 -2.01
N TYR A 309 6.40 15.57 -2.12
CA TYR A 309 5.04 16.08 -2.19
C TYR A 309 4.66 16.86 -0.92
N LEU A 310 4.87 16.29 0.26
CA LEU A 310 4.57 16.97 1.53
C LEU A 310 5.35 18.26 1.70
N CYS A 311 6.61 18.29 1.29
CA CYS A 311 7.45 19.47 1.37
C CYS A 311 7.19 20.51 0.24
N GLY A 312 6.26 20.25 -0.69
CA GLY A 312 6.03 21.12 -1.84
C GLY A 312 7.19 21.16 -2.85
N LEU A 313 7.99 20.11 -2.94
CA LEU A 313 9.23 20.03 -3.73
C LEU A 313 9.12 19.11 -4.96
N VAL A 314 7.91 18.83 -5.46
CA VAL A 314 7.70 17.87 -6.56
C VAL A 314 8.51 18.24 -7.81
N ASP A 315 8.50 19.52 -8.18
CA ASP A 315 9.18 20.05 -9.38
C ASP A 315 10.46 20.82 -9.02
N SER A 316 11.05 20.60 -7.84
CA SER A 316 12.22 21.30 -7.33
C SER A 316 13.42 20.36 -7.17
N GLU A 317 14.63 20.87 -7.41
CA GLU A 317 15.88 20.16 -7.09
C GLU A 317 16.28 20.31 -5.61
N ALA A 318 15.52 21.07 -4.82
CA ALA A 318 15.79 21.29 -3.42
C ALA A 318 15.71 19.99 -2.61
N THR A 319 16.51 19.92 -1.56
CA THR A 319 16.61 18.74 -0.69
C THR A 319 15.50 18.76 0.36
N VAL A 320 14.87 17.60 0.59
CA VAL A 320 13.97 17.42 1.72
C VAL A 320 14.77 17.50 3.03
N THR A 321 14.30 18.32 3.96
CA THR A 321 14.85 18.45 5.32
C THR A 321 13.79 18.10 6.35
N GLN A 322 14.19 17.78 7.57
CA GLN A 322 13.27 17.52 8.67
C GLN A 322 12.33 18.72 8.89
N HIS A 323 12.87 19.94 8.86
CA HIS A 323 12.10 21.17 9.07
C HIS A 323 11.03 21.38 7.98
N ASN A 324 11.37 21.23 6.70
CA ASN A 324 10.35 21.43 5.66
C ASN A 324 9.33 20.28 5.61
N LEU A 325 9.68 19.07 6.10
CA LEU A 325 8.72 17.99 6.26
C LEU A 325 7.72 18.27 7.39
N GLU A 326 8.18 18.77 8.53
CA GLU A 326 7.30 19.20 9.63
C GLU A 326 6.31 20.27 9.15
N LEU A 327 6.80 21.32 8.49
CA LEU A 327 5.93 22.36 7.90
C LEU A 327 4.97 21.78 6.85
N GLY A 328 5.44 20.83 6.04
CA GLY A 328 4.62 20.16 5.03
C GLY A 328 3.53 19.29 5.65
N ALA A 329 3.81 18.60 6.74
CA ALA A 329 2.82 17.82 7.49
C ALA A 329 1.73 18.73 8.09
N ILE A 330 2.13 19.85 8.70
CA ILE A 330 1.20 20.88 9.21
C ILE A 330 0.32 21.40 8.08
N ALA A 331 0.93 21.84 6.97
CA ALA A 331 0.20 22.38 5.82
C ALA A 331 -0.77 21.35 5.21
N TYR A 332 -0.38 20.08 5.18
CA TYR A 332 -1.24 18.99 4.71
C TYR A 332 -2.49 18.83 5.59
N LEU A 333 -2.32 18.84 6.91
CA LEU A 333 -3.42 18.71 7.88
C LEU A 333 -4.33 19.94 7.86
N MET A 334 -3.78 21.15 7.73
CA MET A 334 -4.55 22.40 7.56
C MET A 334 -5.37 22.37 6.26
N ARG A 335 -4.80 21.90 5.14
CA ARG A 335 -5.52 21.72 3.89
C ARG A 335 -6.70 20.74 4.05
N GLY A 336 -6.55 19.74 4.91
CA GLY A 336 -7.61 18.81 5.31
C GLY A 336 -8.68 19.44 6.22
N GLY A 337 -8.45 20.66 6.71
CA GLY A 337 -9.38 21.39 7.58
C GLY A 337 -9.16 21.13 9.08
N MET A 338 -7.96 20.72 9.50
CA MET A 338 -7.60 20.77 10.92
C MET A 338 -7.26 22.21 11.33
N SER A 339 -7.65 22.61 12.54
CA SER A 339 -7.24 23.89 13.12
C SER A 339 -5.83 23.78 13.73
N ASP A 340 -5.21 24.93 14.01
CA ASP A 340 -3.90 24.98 14.68
C ASP A 340 -3.95 24.26 16.03
N GLU A 341 -5.01 24.47 16.82
CA GLU A 341 -5.18 23.80 18.11
C GLU A 341 -5.32 22.27 17.94
N GLY A 342 -6.04 21.83 16.92
CA GLY A 342 -6.18 20.40 16.61
C GLY A 342 -4.86 19.75 16.19
N ILE A 343 -4.01 20.48 15.44
CA ILE A 343 -2.67 20.01 15.05
C ILE A 343 -1.75 19.93 16.28
N VAL A 344 -1.78 20.93 17.15
CA VAL A 344 -1.03 20.92 18.42
C VAL A 344 -1.46 19.75 19.30
N ALA A 345 -2.77 19.56 19.49
CA ALA A 345 -3.30 18.43 20.26
C ALA A 345 -2.86 17.07 19.67
N LEU A 346 -2.84 16.94 18.33
CA LEU A 346 -2.37 15.72 17.67
C LEU A 346 -0.87 15.49 17.90
N ALA A 347 -0.05 16.56 17.83
CA ALA A 347 1.38 16.48 18.13
C ALA A 347 1.66 16.09 19.59
N GLU A 348 0.92 16.65 20.55
CA GLU A 348 1.01 16.29 21.97
C GLU A 348 0.60 14.83 22.22
N ALA A 349 -0.44 14.34 21.54
CA ALA A 349 -0.89 12.96 21.66
C ALA A 349 0.11 11.92 21.13
N LEU A 350 1.01 12.33 20.21
CA LEU A 350 2.06 11.45 19.68
C LEU A 350 3.14 11.13 20.73
N GLY A 351 3.37 11.98 21.74
CA GLY A 351 4.32 11.81 22.86
C GLY A 351 5.54 12.68 22.71
#